data_611c4a36569780b2a358508fa12371bd
#
_entry.id   611c4a36569780b2a358508fa12371bd
#
_cell.length_a   1.000
_cell.length_b   1.000
_cell.length_c   1.000
_cell.angle_alpha   90.00
_cell.angle_beta   90.00
_cell.angle_gamma   90.00
#
_symmetry.space_group_name_H-M   'P 1'
#
loop_
_entity.id
_entity.type
_entity.pdbx_description
1 polymer ?
#
loop_
_entity_poly.entity_id
_entity_poly.type
_entity_poly.pdbx_seq_one_letter_code
_entity_poly.pdbx_strand_id
1 'polypeptide(L)'
;GYMCGYLRYHYPIEYLASCLDIFADDDKKTNEAVAYANKLRVTIFPPKFGHANANYMPDKENHAIYKGMKSIKYMNSDVANKLYDIAKSRTFDSFTDVLYAIKDADIGIDSRQMKSLIQLDFFDCFGNAKELLRVYNMFNDFFKKGEASSIGKDKVEGNAIIKAIIERHSVGVTKSGKPAKSYSQLDCQAVVKECEEYLLSLDIPDFSIKDKIAFHNEYFGYIGIVTNKPEDRPRLIVTNVRPLEKDGSVWGYGITAQSLGSGKKSDYTVYARGMTDEIKVNDVILVRKVEKNQRGYWIIKNYRVEVGI
;
A
#
# COMPACT_ATOMS: atom_id res chain seq x y z
N GLY A 1 18.39 26.42 -19.34
CA GLY A 1 17.28 26.52 -20.32
C GLY A 1 17.30 25.45 -21.38
N TYR A 2 18.27 25.48 -22.34
CA TYR A 2 18.25 24.57 -23.51
C TYR A 2 18.25 23.06 -23.14
N MET A 3 19.13 22.63 -22.23
CA MET A 3 19.21 21.23 -21.81
C MET A 3 17.89 20.72 -21.21
N CYS A 4 17.25 21.50 -20.35
CA CYS A 4 15.95 21.12 -19.78
C CYS A 4 14.86 20.99 -20.85
N GLY A 5 14.87 21.89 -21.85
CA GLY A 5 13.93 21.83 -23.00
C GLY A 5 14.18 20.58 -23.85
N TYR A 6 15.45 20.25 -24.12
CA TYR A 6 15.84 19.06 -24.85
C TYR A 6 15.41 17.76 -24.12
N LEU A 7 15.75 17.62 -22.82
CA LEU A 7 15.35 16.46 -22.03
C LEU A 7 13.84 16.31 -21.92
N ARG A 8 13.12 17.39 -21.68
CA ARG A 8 11.67 17.38 -21.63
C ARG A 8 11.01 16.92 -22.93
N TYR A 9 11.62 17.23 -24.08
CA TYR A 9 11.08 16.84 -25.38
C TYR A 9 11.44 15.39 -25.75
N HIS A 10 12.72 15.00 -25.58
CA HIS A 10 13.21 13.69 -26.04
C HIS A 10 13.06 12.58 -24.99
N TYR A 11 13.03 12.92 -23.67
CA TYR A 11 13.01 11.98 -22.55
C TYR A 11 11.99 12.42 -21.51
N PRO A 12 10.70 12.56 -21.89
CA PRO A 12 9.69 13.19 -21.03
C PRO A 12 9.43 12.42 -19.73
N ILE A 13 9.48 11.10 -19.74
CA ILE A 13 9.21 10.26 -18.57
C ILE A 13 10.36 10.36 -17.56
N GLU A 14 11.59 10.25 -18.01
CA GLU A 14 12.79 10.38 -17.18
C GLU A 14 12.95 11.80 -16.64
N TYR A 15 12.66 12.79 -17.46
CA TYR A 15 12.66 14.18 -17.04
C TYR A 15 11.64 14.43 -15.94
N LEU A 16 10.41 13.89 -16.08
CA LEU A 16 9.37 13.98 -15.07
C LEU A 16 9.74 13.25 -13.78
N ALA A 17 10.31 12.03 -13.86
CA ALA A 17 10.77 11.29 -12.70
C ALA A 17 11.82 12.09 -11.91
N SER A 18 12.79 12.69 -12.62
CA SER A 18 13.81 13.56 -12.02
C SER A 18 13.19 14.83 -11.40
N CYS A 19 12.19 15.45 -12.04
CA CYS A 19 11.50 16.60 -11.47
C CYS A 19 10.75 16.23 -10.18
N LEU A 20 10.07 15.07 -10.14
CA LEU A 20 9.35 14.59 -8.97
C LEU A 20 10.31 14.29 -7.79
N ASP A 21 11.52 13.79 -8.07
CA ASP A 21 12.54 13.60 -7.05
C ASP A 21 13.08 14.91 -6.48
N ILE A 22 13.39 15.87 -7.36
CA ILE A 22 13.97 17.17 -6.98
C ILE A 22 12.97 18.02 -6.20
N PHE A 23 11.70 17.95 -6.57
CA PHE A 23 10.64 18.76 -5.99
C PHE A 23 9.82 18.03 -4.92
N ALA A 24 10.29 16.88 -4.42
CA ALA A 24 9.56 16.05 -3.46
C ALA A 24 9.09 16.83 -2.20
N ASP A 25 9.87 17.84 -1.77
CA ASP A 25 9.57 18.67 -0.61
C ASP A 25 8.82 19.98 -0.96
N ASP A 26 8.47 20.21 -2.23
CA ASP A 26 7.74 21.39 -2.70
C ASP A 26 6.39 20.95 -3.32
N ASP A 27 5.34 21.01 -2.51
CA ASP A 27 3.98 20.59 -2.91
C ASP A 27 3.48 21.27 -4.18
N LYS A 28 3.80 22.56 -4.38
CA LYS A 28 3.34 23.30 -5.56
C LYS A 28 3.98 22.73 -6.84
N LYS A 29 5.31 22.60 -6.83
CA LYS A 29 6.05 22.07 -7.98
C LYS A 29 5.76 20.60 -8.23
N THR A 30 5.59 19.80 -7.18
CA THR A 30 5.15 18.41 -7.30
C THR A 30 3.77 18.33 -7.95
N ASN A 31 2.80 19.15 -7.55
CA ASN A 31 1.48 19.20 -8.17
C ASN A 31 1.55 19.66 -9.63
N GLU A 32 2.41 20.60 -9.99
CA GLU A 32 2.65 21.03 -11.38
C GLU A 32 3.25 19.87 -12.22
N ALA A 33 4.21 19.12 -11.67
CA ALA A 33 4.80 17.95 -12.32
C ALA A 33 3.76 16.83 -12.52
N VAL A 34 2.94 16.54 -11.53
CA VAL A 34 1.83 15.58 -11.62
C VAL A 34 0.79 16.02 -12.66
N ALA A 35 0.43 17.31 -12.69
CA ALA A 35 -0.48 17.84 -13.70
C ALA A 35 0.11 17.72 -15.12
N TYR A 36 1.42 17.88 -15.26
CA TYR A 36 2.11 17.69 -16.54
C TYR A 36 2.19 16.21 -16.93
N ALA A 37 2.45 15.30 -16.00
CA ALA A 37 2.36 13.86 -16.23
C ALA A 37 0.99 13.45 -16.78
N ASN A 38 -0.08 13.96 -16.16
CA ASN A 38 -1.46 13.71 -16.62
C ASN A 38 -1.72 14.21 -18.06
N LYS A 39 -1.16 15.37 -18.45
CA LYS A 39 -1.25 15.88 -19.83
C LYS A 39 -0.55 14.96 -20.83
N LEU A 40 0.57 14.37 -20.42
CA LEU A 40 1.33 13.40 -21.24
C LEU A 40 0.76 11.99 -21.16
N ARG A 41 -0.30 11.75 -20.38
CA ARG A 41 -0.88 10.44 -20.09
C ARG A 41 0.12 9.47 -19.43
N VAL A 42 1.10 10.00 -18.71
CA VAL A 42 2.04 9.22 -17.90
C VAL A 42 1.35 8.89 -16.57
N THR A 43 1.25 7.60 -16.25
CA THR A 43 0.67 7.13 -14.98
C THR A 43 1.74 7.14 -13.90
N ILE A 44 1.41 7.70 -12.72
CA ILE A 44 2.30 7.64 -11.55
C ILE A 44 1.75 6.56 -10.62
N PHE A 45 2.50 5.45 -10.51
CA PHE A 45 2.17 4.34 -9.62
C PHE A 45 2.78 4.52 -8.23
N PRO A 46 2.17 3.95 -7.17
CA PRO A 46 2.81 3.79 -5.88
C PRO A 46 4.05 2.91 -6.01
N PRO A 47 4.93 2.87 -4.98
CA PRO A 47 6.07 1.96 -4.98
C PRO A 47 5.60 0.51 -5.09
N LYS A 48 6.26 -0.28 -5.96
CA LYS A 48 5.96 -1.70 -6.18
C LYS A 48 7.25 -2.51 -6.19
N PHE A 49 7.18 -3.75 -5.69
CA PHE A 49 8.29 -4.69 -5.68
C PHE A 49 8.82 -4.93 -7.09
N GLY A 50 10.12 -4.84 -7.27
CA GLY A 50 10.78 -4.97 -8.57
C GLY A 50 10.72 -3.74 -9.49
N HIS A 51 9.94 -2.71 -9.14
CA HIS A 51 9.79 -1.49 -9.95
C HIS A 51 10.31 -0.23 -9.26
N ALA A 52 10.25 -0.16 -7.93
CA ALA A 52 10.63 1.02 -7.17
C ALA A 52 11.92 0.81 -6.39
N ASN A 53 12.80 1.82 -6.44
CA ASN A 53 13.96 1.97 -5.55
C ASN A 53 13.73 3.17 -4.60
N ALA A 54 14.81 3.78 -4.09
CA ALA A 54 14.69 4.97 -3.25
C ALA A 54 14.06 6.16 -3.97
N ASN A 55 14.32 6.34 -5.26
CA ASN A 55 13.90 7.47 -6.08
C ASN A 55 12.73 7.11 -7.01
N TYR A 56 12.16 8.12 -7.69
CA TYR A 56 11.15 7.89 -8.72
C TYR A 56 11.77 7.16 -9.91
N MET A 57 11.17 6.04 -10.32
CA MET A 57 11.67 5.17 -11.39
C MET A 57 10.82 5.31 -12.65
N PRO A 58 11.42 5.73 -13.78
CA PRO A 58 10.72 5.77 -15.06
C PRO A 58 10.53 4.35 -15.62
N ASP A 59 9.34 4.07 -16.11
CA ASP A 59 8.97 2.85 -16.84
C ASP A 59 8.49 3.26 -18.25
N LYS A 60 9.39 3.21 -19.20
CA LYS A 60 9.10 3.62 -20.59
C LYS A 60 8.17 2.67 -21.30
N GLU A 61 8.27 1.37 -21.02
CA GLU A 61 7.50 0.34 -21.69
C GLU A 61 6.01 0.49 -21.36
N ASN A 62 5.70 0.80 -20.10
CA ASN A 62 4.33 0.99 -19.63
C ASN A 62 3.88 2.46 -19.62
N HIS A 63 4.72 3.38 -20.13
CA HIS A 63 4.46 4.82 -20.12
C HIS A 63 4.08 5.34 -18.72
N ALA A 64 4.89 4.96 -17.72
CA ALA A 64 4.60 5.16 -16.30
C ALA A 64 5.84 5.63 -15.52
N ILE A 65 5.60 6.06 -14.29
CA ILE A 65 6.62 6.37 -13.29
C ILE A 65 6.21 5.68 -11.98
N TYR A 66 7.10 4.92 -11.38
CA TYR A 66 6.92 4.39 -10.03
C TYR A 66 7.48 5.36 -9.00
N LYS A 67 6.70 5.60 -7.95
CA LYS A 67 7.11 6.47 -6.85
C LYS A 67 8.25 5.84 -6.06
N GLY A 68 9.21 6.67 -5.62
CA GLY A 68 10.35 6.23 -4.82
C GLY A 68 9.97 5.83 -3.39
N MET A 69 10.60 4.78 -2.87
CA MET A 69 10.35 4.28 -1.51
C MET A 69 10.77 5.28 -0.41
N LYS A 70 11.69 6.23 -0.68
CA LYS A 70 12.06 7.29 0.27
C LYS A 70 10.88 8.21 0.64
N SER A 71 9.81 8.20 -0.15
CA SER A 71 8.56 8.92 0.16
C SER A 71 7.73 8.24 1.24
N ILE A 72 8.06 6.99 1.60
CA ILE A 72 7.41 6.25 2.69
C ILE A 72 8.09 6.65 4.00
N LYS A 73 7.28 7.08 4.97
CA LYS A 73 7.77 7.44 6.30
C LYS A 73 8.55 6.29 6.93
N TYR A 74 9.66 6.60 7.56
CA TYR A 74 10.62 5.67 8.16
C TYR A 74 11.47 4.84 7.18
N MET A 75 11.25 4.94 5.86
CA MET A 75 12.07 4.25 4.87
C MET A 75 13.33 5.07 4.57
N ASN A 76 14.50 4.44 4.66
CA ASN A 76 15.75 5.06 4.24
C ASN A 76 16.15 4.59 2.84
N SER A 77 17.01 5.38 2.17
CA SER A 77 17.40 5.11 0.80
C SER A 77 18.28 3.86 0.66
N ASP A 78 19.06 3.51 1.67
CA ASP A 78 19.93 2.34 1.63
C ASP A 78 19.12 1.04 1.63
N VAL A 79 18.16 0.91 2.55
CA VAL A 79 17.22 -0.23 2.60
C VAL A 79 16.41 -0.32 1.30
N ALA A 80 15.93 0.82 0.80
CA ALA A 80 15.13 0.86 -0.43
C ALA A 80 15.92 0.37 -1.65
N ASN A 81 17.17 0.80 -1.81
CA ASN A 81 18.02 0.37 -2.91
C ASN A 81 18.40 -1.11 -2.80
N LYS A 82 18.79 -1.57 -1.62
CA LYS A 82 19.08 -2.99 -1.39
C LYS A 82 17.87 -3.89 -1.65
N LEU A 83 16.67 -3.44 -1.26
CA LEU A 83 15.43 -4.19 -1.54
C LEU A 83 15.14 -4.25 -3.05
N TYR A 84 15.41 -3.17 -3.78
CA TYR A 84 15.33 -3.15 -5.24
C TYR A 84 16.35 -4.10 -5.89
N ASP A 85 17.59 -4.10 -5.40
CA ASP A 85 18.66 -5.00 -5.90
C ASP A 85 18.29 -6.48 -5.67
N ILE A 86 17.71 -6.82 -4.50
CA ILE A 86 17.16 -8.16 -4.24
C ILE A 86 16.09 -8.50 -5.27
N ALA A 87 15.12 -7.59 -5.49
CA ALA A 87 14.03 -7.83 -6.44
C ALA A 87 14.52 -8.02 -7.89
N LYS A 88 15.67 -7.43 -8.27
CA LYS A 88 16.29 -7.58 -9.59
C LYS A 88 17.26 -8.75 -9.70
N SER A 89 17.70 -9.33 -8.59
CA SER A 89 18.71 -10.39 -8.58
C SER A 89 18.21 -11.71 -9.15
N ARG A 90 16.92 -12.02 -8.96
CA ARG A 90 16.27 -13.23 -9.45
C ARG A 90 14.74 -13.07 -9.47
N THR A 91 14.05 -14.00 -10.09
CA THR A 91 12.60 -14.15 -9.97
C THR A 91 12.25 -14.83 -8.64
N PHE A 92 11.17 -14.41 -8.00
CA PHE A 92 10.66 -14.96 -6.76
C PHE A 92 9.30 -15.60 -7.03
N ASP A 93 9.13 -16.84 -6.59
CA ASP A 93 7.89 -17.59 -6.80
C ASP A 93 6.90 -17.40 -5.64
N SER A 94 7.40 -16.95 -4.46
CA SER A 94 6.58 -16.77 -3.27
C SER A 94 7.05 -15.58 -2.44
N PHE A 95 6.18 -15.10 -1.55
CA PHE A 95 6.53 -14.00 -0.63
C PHE A 95 7.55 -14.46 0.42
N THR A 96 7.48 -15.70 0.87
CA THR A 96 8.46 -16.25 1.81
C THR A 96 9.85 -16.37 1.19
N ASP A 97 9.98 -16.63 -0.10
CA ASP A 97 11.27 -16.57 -0.80
C ASP A 97 11.89 -15.18 -0.74
N VAL A 98 11.07 -14.13 -0.86
CA VAL A 98 11.52 -12.74 -0.68
C VAL A 98 11.98 -12.50 0.76
N LEU A 99 11.22 -12.99 1.75
CA LEU A 99 11.58 -12.83 3.16
C LEU A 99 12.91 -13.53 3.50
N TYR A 100 13.17 -14.72 2.95
CA TYR A 100 14.47 -15.38 3.09
C TYR A 100 15.59 -14.57 2.44
N ALA A 101 15.40 -14.07 1.21
CA ALA A 101 16.41 -13.27 0.54
C ALA A 101 16.73 -11.97 1.29
N ILE A 102 15.72 -11.31 1.85
CA ILE A 102 15.89 -10.12 2.71
C ILE A 102 16.72 -10.45 3.95
N LYS A 103 16.45 -11.61 4.56
CA LYS A 103 17.14 -12.07 5.76
C LYS A 103 18.60 -12.44 5.48
N ASP A 104 18.85 -13.16 4.39
CA ASP A 104 20.19 -13.58 3.98
C ASP A 104 21.06 -12.39 3.60
N ALA A 105 20.49 -11.37 2.95
CA ALA A 105 21.20 -10.16 2.55
C ALA A 105 21.43 -9.17 3.71
N ASP A 106 20.79 -9.38 4.88
CA ASP A 106 20.87 -8.51 6.06
C ASP A 106 20.79 -7.00 5.73
N ILE A 107 19.74 -6.64 5.00
CA ILE A 107 19.58 -5.27 4.48
C ILE A 107 19.25 -4.23 5.53
N GLY A 108 19.05 -4.64 6.78
CA GLY A 108 18.74 -3.76 7.90
C GLY A 108 17.31 -3.23 7.92
N ILE A 109 16.37 -3.90 7.22
CA ILE A 109 14.94 -3.55 7.27
C ILE A 109 14.34 -4.02 8.60
N ASP A 110 13.63 -3.12 9.28
CA ASP A 110 12.94 -3.44 10.53
C ASP A 110 11.49 -3.91 10.31
N SER A 111 10.88 -4.43 11.39
CA SER A 111 9.49 -4.93 11.34
C SER A 111 8.46 -3.85 11.00
N ARG A 112 8.72 -2.59 11.35
CA ARG A 112 7.82 -1.46 11.06
C ARG A 112 7.87 -1.10 9.58
N GLN A 113 9.06 -1.03 9.03
CA GLN A 113 9.28 -0.78 7.59
C GLN A 113 8.65 -1.90 6.76
N MET A 114 8.86 -3.16 7.16
CA MET A 114 8.29 -4.30 6.46
C MET A 114 6.76 -4.30 6.48
N LYS A 115 6.14 -4.03 7.65
CA LYS A 115 4.69 -3.91 7.76
C LYS A 115 4.13 -2.75 6.94
N SER A 116 4.82 -1.59 6.91
CA SER A 116 4.38 -0.45 6.09
C SER A 116 4.38 -0.78 4.60
N LEU A 117 5.41 -1.49 4.10
CA LEU A 117 5.46 -1.94 2.71
C LEU A 117 4.31 -2.90 2.37
N ILE A 118 4.03 -3.88 3.24
CA ILE A 118 2.92 -4.82 3.05
C ILE A 118 1.59 -4.06 3.01
N GLN A 119 1.33 -3.16 3.98
CA GLN A 119 0.10 -2.40 4.09
C GLN A 119 -0.12 -1.39 2.96
N LEU A 120 0.96 -0.98 2.28
CA LEU A 120 0.93 -0.11 1.10
C LEU A 120 0.87 -0.90 -0.22
N ASP A 121 0.55 -2.18 -0.19
CA ASP A 121 0.45 -3.05 -1.37
C ASP A 121 1.76 -3.12 -2.19
N PHE A 122 2.93 -2.95 -1.54
CA PHE A 122 4.23 -3.01 -2.22
C PHE A 122 4.50 -4.39 -2.82
N PHE A 123 4.04 -5.45 -2.14
CA PHE A 123 4.22 -6.85 -2.53
C PHE A 123 2.97 -7.48 -3.16
N ASP A 124 2.07 -6.69 -3.74
CA ASP A 124 0.78 -7.16 -4.27
C ASP A 124 0.87 -8.24 -5.36
N CYS A 125 2.04 -8.41 -5.98
CA CYS A 125 2.31 -9.50 -6.91
C CYS A 125 2.29 -10.91 -6.27
N PHE A 126 2.36 -11.01 -4.93
CA PHE A 126 2.33 -12.28 -4.19
C PHE A 126 1.01 -12.57 -3.48
N GLY A 127 0.13 -11.58 -3.35
CA GLY A 127 -1.15 -11.71 -2.66
C GLY A 127 -1.63 -10.37 -2.12
N ASN A 128 -2.81 -10.37 -1.49
CA ASN A 128 -3.32 -9.15 -0.88
C ASN A 128 -2.61 -8.80 0.44
N ALA A 129 -2.63 -7.53 0.84
CA ALA A 129 -1.87 -7.03 1.99
C ALA A 129 -2.21 -7.75 3.30
N LYS A 130 -3.47 -8.12 3.51
CA LYS A 130 -3.92 -8.78 4.73
C LYS A 130 -3.45 -10.23 4.82
N GLU A 131 -3.43 -10.94 3.70
CA GLU A 131 -2.85 -12.29 3.58
C GLU A 131 -1.35 -12.25 3.81
N LEU A 132 -0.64 -11.36 3.10
CA LEU A 132 0.82 -11.22 3.22
C LEU A 132 1.25 -10.81 4.64
N LEU A 133 0.44 -10.00 5.34
CA LEU A 133 0.72 -9.66 6.73
C LEU A 133 0.63 -10.89 7.65
N ARG A 134 -0.30 -11.82 7.40
CA ARG A 134 -0.40 -13.09 8.12
C ARG A 134 0.79 -13.99 7.83
N VAL A 135 1.19 -14.10 6.57
CA VAL A 135 2.41 -14.84 6.17
C VAL A 135 3.63 -14.25 6.86
N TYR A 136 3.79 -12.93 6.86
CA TYR A 136 4.90 -12.25 7.54
C TYR A 136 4.91 -12.48 9.05
N ASN A 137 3.76 -12.43 9.71
CA ASN A 137 3.65 -12.70 11.14
C ASN A 137 4.00 -14.18 11.46
N MET A 138 3.45 -15.12 10.69
CA MET A 138 3.78 -16.54 10.80
C MET A 138 5.29 -16.76 10.63
N PHE A 139 5.89 -16.20 9.60
CA PHE A 139 7.32 -16.27 9.35
C PHE A 139 8.13 -15.75 10.55
N ASN A 140 7.78 -14.60 11.12
CA ASN A 140 8.48 -14.03 12.27
C ASN A 140 8.26 -14.83 13.57
N ASP A 141 7.07 -15.37 13.78
CA ASP A 141 6.76 -16.14 15.00
C ASP A 141 7.50 -17.45 15.05
N PHE A 142 7.64 -18.14 13.92
CA PHE A 142 8.29 -19.43 13.83
C PHE A 142 9.79 -19.35 13.50
N PHE A 143 10.24 -18.33 12.74
CA PHE A 143 11.58 -18.30 12.13
C PHE A 143 12.41 -17.04 12.45
N LYS A 144 12.22 -16.45 13.62
CA LYS A 144 12.81 -15.16 14.06
C LYS A 144 14.32 -14.99 13.97
N LYS A 145 15.09 -16.05 14.02
CA LYS A 145 16.56 -15.96 14.16
C LYS A 145 17.31 -16.95 13.26
N GLY A 146 16.96 -16.99 12.00
CA GLY A 146 17.53 -17.95 11.10
C GLY A 146 16.72 -19.25 11.10
N GLU A 147 17.30 -20.29 10.56
CA GLU A 147 16.70 -21.59 10.51
C GLU A 147 16.49 -22.13 11.91
N ALA A 148 15.26 -22.07 12.42
CA ALA A 148 14.94 -22.72 13.67
C ALA A 148 14.95 -24.24 13.43
N SER A 149 15.92 -24.94 13.98
CA SER A 149 15.96 -26.40 13.94
C SER A 149 14.94 -27.06 14.85
N SER A 150 14.26 -26.30 15.71
CA SER A 150 13.25 -26.80 16.64
C SER A 150 12.22 -25.71 17.00
N ILE A 151 10.98 -26.15 17.28
CA ILE A 151 9.88 -25.30 17.74
C ILE A 151 9.13 -25.94 18.89
N GLY A 152 8.79 -25.18 19.94
CA GLY A 152 7.98 -25.65 21.05
C GLY A 152 6.56 -26.02 20.65
N LYS A 153 6.04 -27.13 21.15
CA LYS A 153 4.66 -27.59 20.83
C LYS A 153 3.59 -26.62 21.30
N ASP A 154 3.86 -25.91 22.39
CA ASP A 154 3.01 -24.82 22.92
C ASP A 154 2.74 -23.69 21.94
N LYS A 155 3.71 -23.37 21.07
CA LYS A 155 3.61 -22.30 20.08
C LYS A 155 2.71 -22.63 18.90
N VAL A 156 2.39 -23.89 18.70
CA VAL A 156 1.63 -24.42 17.53
C VAL A 156 0.26 -24.97 17.89
N GLU A 157 -0.11 -24.98 19.17
CA GLU A 157 -1.39 -25.55 19.63
C GLU A 157 -2.63 -24.77 19.13
N GLY A 158 -2.48 -23.48 18.78
CA GLY A 158 -3.58 -22.62 18.34
C GLY A 158 -4.09 -22.86 16.91
N ASN A 159 -3.36 -23.62 16.06
CA ASN A 159 -3.75 -23.86 14.67
C ASN A 159 -3.44 -25.31 14.27
N ALA A 160 -4.51 -26.12 14.20
CA ALA A 160 -4.40 -27.56 13.91
C ALA A 160 -3.74 -27.88 12.56
N ILE A 161 -3.93 -27.02 11.53
CA ILE A 161 -3.38 -27.25 10.19
C ILE A 161 -1.88 -26.92 10.20
N ILE A 162 -1.47 -25.78 10.75
CA ILE A 162 -0.05 -25.43 10.89
C ILE A 162 0.67 -26.49 11.73
N LYS A 163 0.03 -26.96 12.80
CA LYS A 163 0.56 -28.06 13.61
C LYS A 163 0.80 -29.32 12.75
N ALA A 164 -0.16 -29.73 11.94
CA ALA A 164 -0.04 -30.89 11.05
C ALA A 164 1.07 -30.72 10.00
N ILE A 165 1.26 -29.50 9.48
CA ILE A 165 2.37 -29.17 8.57
C ILE A 165 3.71 -29.37 9.27
N ILE A 166 3.87 -28.80 10.48
CA ILE A 166 5.10 -28.94 11.25
C ILE A 166 5.38 -30.37 11.62
N GLU A 167 4.36 -31.16 12.00
CA GLU A 167 4.48 -32.58 12.31
C GLU A 167 4.98 -33.41 11.14
N ARG A 168 4.59 -33.09 9.92
CA ARG A 168 5.06 -33.78 8.69
C ARG A 168 6.53 -33.52 8.39
N HIS A 169 7.05 -32.33 8.74
CA HIS A 169 8.39 -31.90 8.39
C HIS A 169 9.35 -31.86 9.59
N SER A 170 9.02 -32.57 10.66
CA SER A 170 9.82 -32.56 11.89
C SER A 170 9.73 -33.86 12.69
N VAL A 171 10.57 -33.99 13.71
CA VAL A 171 10.54 -35.10 14.67
C VAL A 171 9.97 -34.59 15.99
N GLY A 172 8.81 -35.11 16.37
CA GLY A 172 8.11 -34.77 17.63
C GLY A 172 8.34 -35.73 18.81
N VAL A 173 9.30 -36.66 18.68
CA VAL A 173 9.63 -37.67 19.69
C VAL A 173 11.10 -37.61 20.09
N THR A 174 11.40 -38.05 21.30
CA THR A 174 12.76 -38.18 21.78
C THR A 174 13.44 -39.42 21.17
N LYS A 175 14.78 -39.52 21.30
CA LYS A 175 15.53 -40.74 20.90
C LYS A 175 15.01 -42.03 21.56
N SER A 176 14.34 -41.92 22.71
CA SER A 176 13.69 -43.02 23.40
C SER A 176 12.23 -43.29 22.98
N GLY A 177 11.74 -42.60 21.95
CA GLY A 177 10.36 -42.76 21.44
C GLY A 177 9.28 -42.07 22.27
N LYS A 178 9.64 -41.33 23.33
CA LYS A 178 8.67 -40.57 24.14
C LYS A 178 8.32 -39.24 23.51
N PRO A 179 7.09 -38.70 23.71
CA PRO A 179 6.71 -37.38 23.22
C PRO A 179 7.69 -36.32 23.72
N ALA A 180 8.28 -35.55 22.79
CA ALA A 180 9.13 -34.40 23.11
C ALA A 180 8.29 -33.15 23.37
N LYS A 181 8.84 -32.19 24.14
CA LYS A 181 8.22 -30.85 24.35
C LYS A 181 8.30 -29.94 23.12
N SER A 182 9.16 -30.29 22.18
CA SER A 182 9.35 -29.53 20.93
C SER A 182 9.44 -30.46 19.73
N TYR A 183 9.12 -29.96 18.57
CA TYR A 183 9.46 -30.55 17.29
C TYR A 183 10.92 -30.22 16.97
N SER A 184 11.71 -31.20 16.57
CA SER A 184 13.13 -31.06 16.23
C SER A 184 13.42 -31.51 14.80
N GLN A 185 14.61 -31.28 14.30
CA GLN A 185 14.99 -31.56 12.90
C GLN A 185 13.97 -30.99 11.89
N LEU A 186 13.56 -29.77 12.14
CA LEU A 186 12.54 -29.08 11.34
C LEU A 186 13.12 -28.71 9.97
N ASP A 187 12.47 -29.15 8.89
CA ASP A 187 12.69 -28.60 7.56
C ASP A 187 11.96 -27.26 7.45
N CYS A 188 12.66 -26.19 7.84
CA CYS A 188 12.08 -24.86 7.93
C CYS A 188 11.59 -24.35 6.57
N GLN A 189 12.28 -24.65 5.46
CA GLN A 189 11.90 -24.17 4.14
C GLN A 189 10.61 -24.83 3.68
N ALA A 190 10.50 -26.16 3.82
CA ALA A 190 9.29 -26.90 3.49
C ALA A 190 8.10 -26.46 4.34
N VAL A 191 8.29 -26.28 5.66
CA VAL A 191 7.24 -25.79 6.57
C VAL A 191 6.76 -24.40 6.20
N VAL A 192 7.67 -23.45 5.96
CA VAL A 192 7.32 -22.07 5.60
C VAL A 192 6.54 -22.03 4.31
N LYS A 193 7.01 -22.74 3.29
CA LYS A 193 6.35 -22.80 1.99
C LYS A 193 4.93 -23.37 2.10
N GLU A 194 4.76 -24.50 2.77
CA GLU A 194 3.46 -25.14 2.93
C GLU A 194 2.51 -24.29 3.81
N CYS A 195 3.04 -23.62 4.84
CA CYS A 195 2.24 -22.67 5.63
C CYS A 195 1.79 -21.46 4.83
N GLU A 196 2.65 -20.92 3.94
CA GLU A 196 2.28 -19.82 3.04
C GLU A 196 1.16 -20.26 2.09
N GLU A 197 1.33 -21.40 1.40
CA GLU A 197 0.31 -21.97 0.51
C GLU A 197 -1.03 -22.15 1.25
N TYR A 198 -1.01 -22.66 2.48
CA TYR A 198 -2.21 -22.78 3.30
C TYR A 198 -2.84 -21.40 3.61
N LEU A 199 -2.04 -20.43 4.07
CA LEU A 199 -2.56 -19.10 4.45
C LEU A 199 -3.16 -18.36 3.26
N LEU A 200 -2.55 -18.45 2.07
CA LEU A 200 -3.06 -17.86 0.84
C LEU A 200 -4.32 -18.59 0.34
N SER A 201 -4.44 -19.92 0.58
CA SER A 201 -5.64 -20.69 0.19
C SER A 201 -6.90 -20.30 0.98
N LEU A 202 -6.77 -19.55 2.06
CA LEU A 202 -7.91 -19.11 2.86
C LEU A 202 -8.75 -18.01 2.19
N ASP A 203 -8.24 -17.42 1.09
CA ASP A 203 -8.89 -16.36 0.30
C ASP A 203 -9.51 -15.25 1.18
N ILE A 204 -8.66 -14.70 2.04
CA ILE A 204 -9.11 -13.71 3.03
C ILE A 204 -9.32 -12.37 2.34
N PRO A 205 -10.49 -11.72 2.52
CA PRO A 205 -10.70 -10.39 1.98
C PRO A 205 -9.61 -9.41 2.44
N ASP A 206 -9.13 -8.60 1.52
CA ASP A 206 -8.13 -7.57 1.80
C ASP A 206 -8.62 -6.54 2.83
N PHE A 207 -7.75 -5.65 3.24
CA PHE A 207 -8.10 -4.50 4.06
C PHE A 207 -9.18 -3.65 3.36
N SER A 208 -10.08 -3.10 4.15
CA SER A 208 -11.08 -2.17 3.63
C SER A 208 -10.41 -0.92 3.03
N ILE A 209 -11.10 -0.23 2.12
CA ILE A 209 -10.59 1.05 1.56
C ILE A 209 -10.32 2.06 2.68
N LYS A 210 -11.13 2.03 3.74
CA LYS A 210 -10.94 2.89 4.91
C LYS A 210 -9.62 2.59 5.64
N ASP A 211 -9.29 1.31 5.82
CA ASP A 211 -8.01 0.90 6.40
C ASP A 211 -6.84 1.32 5.51
N LYS A 212 -6.95 1.12 4.20
CA LYS A 212 -5.94 1.55 3.23
C LYS A 212 -5.75 3.08 3.22
N ILE A 213 -6.82 3.85 3.34
CA ILE A 213 -6.76 5.31 3.52
C ILE A 213 -5.96 5.67 4.79
N ALA A 214 -6.22 4.98 5.90
CA ALA A 214 -5.49 5.20 7.14
C ALA A 214 -3.99 4.89 6.98
N PHE A 215 -3.63 3.78 6.33
CA PHE A 215 -2.25 3.42 6.03
C PHE A 215 -1.56 4.46 5.13
N HIS A 216 -2.24 4.93 4.07
CA HIS A 216 -1.69 5.96 3.20
C HIS A 216 -1.45 7.28 3.95
N ASN A 217 -2.38 7.70 4.81
CA ASN A 217 -2.19 8.90 5.64
C ASN A 217 -1.04 8.73 6.64
N GLU A 218 -0.91 7.56 7.24
CA GLU A 218 0.16 7.28 8.21
C GLU A 218 1.54 7.29 7.55
N TYR A 219 1.68 6.61 6.40
CA TYR A 219 2.99 6.33 5.81
C TYR A 219 3.40 7.30 4.69
N PHE A 220 2.45 7.87 3.96
CA PHE A 220 2.73 8.87 2.92
C PHE A 220 2.36 10.29 3.35
N GLY A 221 1.46 10.47 4.34
CA GLY A 221 0.89 11.77 4.69
C GLY A 221 -0.13 12.29 3.68
N TYR A 222 -0.50 11.51 2.67
CA TYR A 222 -1.54 11.85 1.68
C TYR A 222 -2.18 10.55 1.14
N ILE A 223 -3.37 10.69 0.55
CA ILE A 223 -4.10 9.56 -0.03
C ILE A 223 -3.72 9.40 -1.49
N GLY A 224 -3.04 8.30 -1.81
CA GLY A 224 -2.63 7.95 -3.18
C GLY A 224 -3.42 6.78 -3.79
N ILE A 225 -4.57 6.41 -3.21
CA ILE A 225 -5.38 5.28 -3.68
C ILE A 225 -6.16 5.69 -4.90
N VAL A 226 -5.99 4.95 -6.00
CA VAL A 226 -6.74 5.11 -7.24
C VAL A 226 -7.01 3.73 -7.84
N THR A 227 -8.28 3.38 -8.01
CA THR A 227 -8.66 2.06 -8.56
C THR A 227 -8.60 2.01 -10.09
N ASN A 228 -8.61 3.16 -10.76
CA ASN A 228 -8.74 3.30 -12.23
C ASN A 228 -10.01 2.65 -12.80
N LYS A 229 -10.99 2.34 -11.95
CA LYS A 229 -12.26 1.73 -12.35
C LYS A 229 -13.33 2.81 -12.60
N PRO A 230 -14.07 2.77 -13.73
CA PRO A 230 -15.13 3.73 -14.00
C PRO A 230 -16.25 3.75 -12.95
N GLU A 231 -16.60 2.60 -12.40
CA GLU A 231 -17.61 2.43 -11.35
C GLU A 231 -17.24 3.10 -10.02
N ASP A 232 -15.95 3.32 -9.78
CA ASP A 232 -15.46 3.99 -8.58
C ASP A 232 -15.31 5.51 -8.74
N ARG A 233 -15.54 6.05 -9.93
CA ARG A 233 -15.47 7.51 -10.15
C ARG A 233 -16.42 8.33 -9.29
N PRO A 234 -17.67 7.89 -9.02
CA PRO A 234 -18.57 8.61 -8.13
C PRO A 234 -18.27 8.42 -6.64
N ARG A 235 -17.31 7.54 -6.29
CA ARG A 235 -16.80 7.41 -4.92
C ARG A 235 -15.72 8.44 -4.69
N LEU A 236 -15.95 9.29 -3.68
CA LEU A 236 -15.03 10.35 -3.32
C LEU A 236 -14.46 10.09 -1.91
N ILE A 237 -13.14 10.14 -1.80
CA ILE A 237 -12.43 10.13 -0.51
C ILE A 237 -12.34 11.58 -0.03
N VAL A 238 -12.89 11.86 1.14
CA VAL A 238 -12.89 13.19 1.72
C VAL A 238 -11.53 13.50 2.35
N THR A 239 -10.83 14.50 1.84
CA THR A 239 -9.51 14.89 2.33
C THR A 239 -9.54 16.11 3.25
N ASN A 240 -10.56 16.95 3.14
CA ASN A 240 -10.77 18.09 4.01
C ASN A 240 -12.26 18.42 4.14
N VAL A 241 -12.67 18.88 5.32
CA VAL A 241 -14.02 19.37 5.61
C VAL A 241 -13.89 20.67 6.38
N ARG A 242 -14.56 21.74 5.93
CA ARG A 242 -14.61 23.03 6.62
C ARG A 242 -16.04 23.52 6.72
N PRO A 243 -16.50 24.02 7.87
CA PRO A 243 -17.79 24.65 7.96
C PRO A 243 -17.82 25.94 7.14
N LEU A 244 -18.97 26.23 6.55
CA LEU A 244 -19.27 27.48 5.86
C LEU A 244 -20.29 28.23 6.69
N GLU A 245 -19.84 29.32 7.31
CA GLU A 245 -20.62 30.10 8.25
C GLU A 245 -21.06 31.44 7.64
N LYS A 246 -22.24 31.87 8.05
CA LYS A 246 -22.75 33.23 7.80
C LYS A 246 -23.57 33.66 9.00
N ASP A 247 -23.30 34.86 9.51
CA ASP A 247 -23.99 35.48 10.64
C ASP A 247 -24.05 34.53 11.89
N GLY A 248 -22.94 33.81 12.15
CA GLY A 248 -22.82 32.86 13.27
C GLY A 248 -23.52 31.51 13.08
N SER A 249 -24.10 31.27 11.91
CA SER A 249 -24.80 30.01 11.62
C SER A 249 -24.11 29.25 10.49
N VAL A 250 -23.89 27.92 10.68
CA VAL A 250 -23.35 27.03 9.64
C VAL A 250 -24.47 26.74 8.61
N TRP A 251 -24.27 27.20 7.38
CA TRP A 251 -25.23 26.97 6.29
C TRP A 251 -24.81 25.80 5.37
N GLY A 252 -23.58 25.33 5.49
CA GLY A 252 -23.05 24.23 4.69
C GLY A 252 -21.63 23.85 5.05
N TYR A 253 -21.06 22.96 4.27
CA TYR A 253 -19.68 22.49 4.42
C TYR A 253 -18.95 22.56 3.07
N GLY A 254 -17.76 23.15 3.07
CA GLY A 254 -16.81 23.04 1.96
C GLY A 254 -16.02 21.75 2.12
N ILE A 255 -16.04 20.90 1.10
CA ILE A 255 -15.40 19.60 1.10
C ILE A 255 -14.36 19.55 -0.02
N THR A 256 -13.11 19.25 0.31
CA THR A 256 -12.13 18.82 -0.68
C THR A 256 -12.12 17.31 -0.72
N ALA A 257 -12.30 16.72 -1.89
CA ALA A 257 -12.34 15.27 -2.04
C ALA A 257 -11.64 14.79 -3.32
N GLN A 258 -11.15 13.56 -3.26
CA GLN A 258 -10.48 12.86 -4.35
C GLN A 258 -11.35 11.71 -4.86
N SER A 259 -11.55 11.64 -6.18
CA SER A 259 -12.26 10.51 -6.79
C SER A 259 -11.43 9.22 -6.66
N LEU A 260 -12.03 8.18 -6.11
CA LEU A 260 -11.41 6.86 -5.96
C LEU A 260 -11.08 6.22 -7.31
N GLY A 261 -11.95 6.42 -8.32
CA GLY A 261 -11.75 5.85 -9.65
C GLY A 261 -10.80 6.62 -10.55
N SER A 262 -10.49 7.90 -10.27
CA SER A 262 -9.64 8.72 -11.16
C SER A 262 -8.50 9.46 -10.47
N GLY A 263 -8.47 9.48 -9.15
CA GLY A 263 -7.49 10.25 -8.37
C GLY A 263 -7.67 11.78 -8.45
N LYS A 264 -8.65 12.27 -9.22
CA LYS A 264 -8.85 13.71 -9.40
C LYS A 264 -9.40 14.35 -8.13
N LYS A 265 -8.69 15.36 -7.62
CA LYS A 265 -9.15 16.20 -6.51
C LYS A 265 -10.02 17.34 -6.99
N SER A 266 -11.08 17.63 -6.26
CA SER A 266 -11.99 18.74 -6.52
C SER A 266 -12.61 19.24 -5.23
N ASP A 267 -13.06 20.51 -5.24
CA ASP A 267 -13.77 21.13 -4.15
C ASP A 267 -15.27 21.09 -4.40
N TYR A 268 -16.01 20.77 -3.37
CA TYR A 268 -17.45 20.64 -3.39
C TYR A 268 -18.07 21.43 -2.23
N THR A 269 -19.34 21.79 -2.38
CA THR A 269 -20.17 22.32 -1.30
C THR A 269 -21.31 21.36 -1.00
N VAL A 270 -21.57 21.12 0.28
CA VAL A 270 -22.76 20.41 0.76
C VAL A 270 -23.54 21.36 1.64
N TYR A 271 -24.84 21.57 1.34
CA TYR A 271 -25.70 22.41 2.17
C TYR A 271 -26.15 21.66 3.43
N ALA A 272 -26.06 22.31 4.59
CA ALA A 272 -26.46 21.70 5.86
C ALA A 272 -27.90 21.15 5.86
N ARG A 273 -28.83 21.86 5.19
CA ARG A 273 -30.24 21.43 5.06
C ARG A 273 -30.45 20.18 4.21
N GLY A 274 -29.45 19.72 3.45
CA GLY A 274 -29.53 18.54 2.58
C GLY A 274 -28.60 17.41 3.01
N MET A 275 -27.98 17.53 4.18
CA MET A 275 -27.11 16.46 4.70
C MET A 275 -27.95 15.29 5.18
N THR A 276 -27.67 14.11 4.63
CA THR A 276 -28.24 12.83 5.07
C THR A 276 -27.37 12.17 6.12
N ASP A 277 -26.07 12.34 6.00
CA ASP A 277 -25.05 11.76 6.89
C ASP A 277 -24.01 12.83 7.22
N GLU A 278 -23.44 12.76 8.41
CA GLU A 278 -22.27 13.57 8.78
C GLU A 278 -21.05 13.13 7.95
N ILE A 279 -20.33 14.10 7.39
CA ILE A 279 -19.14 13.85 6.57
C ILE A 279 -17.89 14.21 7.36
N LYS A 280 -16.96 13.27 7.46
CA LYS A 280 -15.66 13.44 8.14
C LYS A 280 -14.50 13.27 7.17
N VAL A 281 -13.35 13.80 7.55
CA VAL A 281 -12.11 13.53 6.83
C VAL A 281 -11.82 12.01 6.85
N ASN A 282 -11.38 11.48 5.72
CA ASN A 282 -11.15 10.06 5.44
C ASN A 282 -12.42 9.21 5.21
N ASP A 283 -13.60 9.83 5.23
CA ASP A 283 -14.80 9.10 4.77
C ASP A 283 -14.76 8.88 3.27
N VAL A 284 -15.32 7.75 2.84
CA VAL A 284 -15.65 7.48 1.45
C VAL A 284 -17.14 7.79 1.26
N ILE A 285 -17.45 8.70 0.35
CA ILE A 285 -18.82 9.06 0.03
C ILE A 285 -19.15 8.65 -1.40
N LEU A 286 -20.27 7.95 -1.58
CA LEU A 286 -20.86 7.69 -2.90
C LEU A 286 -21.73 8.88 -3.30
N VAL A 287 -21.31 9.63 -4.30
CA VAL A 287 -22.05 10.78 -4.79
C VAL A 287 -22.99 10.34 -5.90
N ARG A 288 -24.29 10.58 -5.70
CA ARG A 288 -25.34 10.24 -6.68
C ARG A 288 -25.77 11.42 -7.54
N LYS A 289 -25.71 12.62 -6.98
CA LYS A 289 -26.11 13.84 -7.71
C LYS A 289 -25.19 15.00 -7.36
N VAL A 290 -24.60 15.62 -8.39
CA VAL A 290 -23.76 16.80 -8.31
C VAL A 290 -24.25 17.83 -9.34
N GLU A 291 -24.27 19.09 -8.98
CA GLU A 291 -24.68 20.20 -9.84
C GLU A 291 -23.69 21.34 -9.71
N LYS A 292 -23.56 22.18 -10.76
CA LYS A 292 -22.86 23.46 -10.66
C LYS A 292 -23.86 24.57 -10.32
N ASN A 293 -23.48 25.42 -9.38
CA ASN A 293 -24.24 26.65 -9.14
C ASN A 293 -23.95 27.71 -10.21
N GLN A 294 -24.67 28.83 -10.16
CA GLN A 294 -24.50 29.97 -11.08
C GLN A 294 -23.09 30.56 -11.08
N ARG A 295 -22.32 30.36 -10.00
CA ARG A 295 -20.93 30.82 -9.87
C ARG A 295 -19.91 29.76 -10.30
N GLY A 296 -20.36 28.60 -10.80
CA GLY A 296 -19.49 27.52 -11.29
C GLY A 296 -18.97 26.55 -10.21
N TYR A 297 -19.36 26.70 -8.93
CA TYR A 297 -18.97 25.80 -7.87
C TYR A 297 -19.77 24.49 -7.90
N TRP A 298 -19.11 23.36 -7.64
CA TRP A 298 -19.75 22.06 -7.56
C TRP A 298 -20.51 21.89 -6.23
N ILE A 299 -21.77 21.49 -6.30
CA ILE A 299 -22.65 21.24 -5.15
C ILE A 299 -23.05 19.79 -5.17
N ILE A 300 -22.76 19.07 -4.09
CA ILE A 300 -23.28 17.72 -3.87
C ILE A 300 -24.70 17.82 -3.32
N LYS A 301 -25.66 17.27 -4.06
CA LYS A 301 -27.09 17.29 -3.72
C LYS A 301 -27.56 15.98 -3.10
N ASN A 302 -26.93 14.87 -3.45
CA ASN A 302 -27.26 13.55 -2.93
C ASN A 302 -25.99 12.70 -2.81
N TYR A 303 -25.78 12.16 -1.65
CA TYR A 303 -24.65 11.28 -1.34
C TYR A 303 -25.03 10.28 -0.24
N ARG A 304 -24.18 9.30 -0.05
CA ARG A 304 -24.23 8.34 1.06
C ARG A 304 -22.79 8.14 1.57
N VAL A 305 -22.59 8.14 2.88
CA VAL A 305 -21.33 7.71 3.48
C VAL A 305 -21.28 6.18 3.43
N GLU A 306 -20.24 5.65 2.81
CA GLU A 306 -20.05 4.19 2.71
C GLU A 306 -19.23 3.70 3.91
N VAL A 307 -19.78 2.74 4.64
CA VAL A 307 -19.17 2.15 5.84
C VAL A 307 -18.70 0.73 5.49
N GLY A 308 -17.40 0.44 5.72
CA GLY A 308 -16.88 -0.93 5.58
C GLY A 308 -16.54 -1.37 4.16
N ILE A 309 -16.31 -0.43 3.25
CA ILE A 309 -15.75 -0.73 1.92
C ILE A 309 -14.24 -0.93 2.03
#